data_e60c44676587ea7f774ef8b30c0df10f
#
_entry.id   e60c44676587ea7f774ef8b30c0df10f
#
_cell.length_a   1.000
_cell.length_b   1.000
_cell.length_c   1.000
_cell.angle_alpha   90.00
_cell.angle_beta   90.00
_cell.angle_gamma   90.00
#
_symmetry.space_group_name_H-M   'P 1'
#
loop_
_entity.id
_entity.type
_entity.pdbx_description
1 polymer ?
#
loop_
_entity_poly.entity_id
_entity_poly.type
_entity_poly.pdbx_seq_one_letter_code
_entity_poly.pdbx_strand_id
1 'polypeptide(L)'
;MRTINRILVANRGEIALRVCRTATDMGIATIAVYADQDMAAPHTREADEALSLGGEDAASTYLNGEKILAIALETGADAIHPGYGFLSENSEFARAVEDAGIAWLGPASSVIDALGDKIKARRVAEACGVAPVPGVSEPVTSREEVEAFIESAGYPVVLKRADGGGGRGISIIRSQADLDLFFARHTDAADLGAHFVERFVEVARHVETQSARDALGNFHVISTRDCSVQRRNQKLVEEAPAPFLPEGAHETLVTASRALFEYVDYVGVGTVEFLLEPDGNIWFLEVNPRLQVEHP
;
A
#
# COMPACT_ATOMS: atom_id res chain seq x y z
N MET A 1 -12.08 13.99 20.19
CA MET A 1 -12.18 13.80 18.72
C MET A 1 -12.46 15.16 18.07
N ARG A 2 -11.76 15.49 16.98
CA ARG A 2 -12.05 16.69 16.18
C ARG A 2 -13.32 16.40 15.36
N THR A 3 -14.25 17.34 15.33
CA THR A 3 -15.43 17.25 14.45
C THR A 3 -14.99 17.59 13.02
N ILE A 4 -15.32 16.74 12.06
CA ILE A 4 -15.07 16.98 10.63
C ILE A 4 -16.39 17.46 10.03
N ASN A 5 -16.40 18.68 9.50
CA ASN A 5 -17.55 19.27 8.85
C ASN A 5 -17.33 19.48 7.34
N ARG A 6 -16.06 19.46 6.91
CA ARG A 6 -15.68 19.71 5.52
C ARG A 6 -14.46 18.88 5.12
N ILE A 7 -14.58 18.10 4.06
CA ILE A 7 -13.56 17.18 3.58
C ILE A 7 -13.11 17.55 2.16
N LEU A 8 -11.79 17.60 1.92
CA LEU A 8 -11.24 17.61 0.58
C LEU A 8 -10.92 16.18 0.15
N VAL A 9 -11.40 15.76 -1.02
CA VAL A 9 -11.11 14.46 -1.60
C VAL A 9 -9.96 14.59 -2.60
N ALA A 10 -8.76 14.19 -2.18
CA ALA A 10 -7.53 14.29 -2.97
C ALA A 10 -7.40 13.13 -3.96
N ASN A 11 -8.41 12.93 -4.77
CA ASN A 11 -8.47 11.85 -5.76
C ASN A 11 -9.47 12.20 -6.88
N ARG A 12 -9.68 11.29 -7.82
CA ARG A 12 -10.56 11.45 -8.98
C ARG A 12 -11.41 10.19 -9.21
N GLY A 13 -12.30 10.28 -10.20
CA GLY A 13 -13.04 9.11 -10.71
C GLY A 13 -14.01 8.53 -9.70
N GLU A 14 -14.12 7.21 -9.72
CA GLU A 14 -15.12 6.49 -8.93
C GLU A 14 -14.86 6.60 -7.42
N ILE A 15 -13.59 6.55 -6.97
CA ILE A 15 -13.28 6.63 -5.55
C ILE A 15 -13.61 8.01 -4.98
N ALA A 16 -13.32 9.10 -5.71
CA ALA A 16 -13.70 10.42 -5.27
C ALA A 16 -15.23 10.56 -5.18
N LEU A 17 -15.95 10.06 -6.18
CA LEU A 17 -17.41 10.01 -6.17
C LEU A 17 -17.96 9.21 -4.97
N ARG A 18 -17.37 8.04 -4.69
CA ARG A 18 -17.75 7.18 -3.56
C ARG A 18 -17.59 7.89 -2.22
N VAL A 19 -16.44 8.58 -2.05
CA VAL A 19 -16.14 9.32 -0.82
C VAL A 19 -17.09 10.52 -0.68
N CYS A 20 -17.31 11.30 -1.74
CA CYS A 20 -18.24 12.43 -1.70
C CYS A 20 -19.65 11.99 -1.27
N ARG A 21 -20.20 10.92 -1.85
CA ARG A 21 -21.52 10.40 -1.48
C ARG A 21 -21.61 10.03 -0.01
N THR A 22 -20.63 9.27 0.50
CA THR A 22 -20.62 8.89 1.91
C THR A 22 -20.50 10.11 2.82
N ALA A 23 -19.66 11.08 2.48
CA ALA A 23 -19.51 12.32 3.26
C ALA A 23 -20.84 13.10 3.29
N THR A 24 -21.52 13.22 2.15
CA THR A 24 -22.84 13.87 2.05
C THR A 24 -23.87 13.15 2.93
N ASP A 25 -23.93 11.82 2.89
CA ASP A 25 -24.84 11.01 3.75
C ASP A 25 -24.53 11.22 5.25
N MET A 26 -23.29 11.53 5.59
CA MET A 26 -22.87 11.86 6.96
C MET A 26 -23.07 13.34 7.33
N GLY A 27 -23.55 14.18 6.42
CA GLY A 27 -23.74 15.62 6.62
C GLY A 27 -22.41 16.41 6.60
N ILE A 28 -21.38 15.87 5.95
CA ILE A 28 -20.06 16.49 5.80
C ILE A 28 -19.98 17.14 4.43
N ALA A 29 -19.66 18.45 4.37
CA ALA A 29 -19.45 19.16 3.12
C ALA A 29 -18.22 18.66 2.38
N THR A 30 -18.28 18.61 1.05
CA THR A 30 -17.30 17.95 0.19
C THR A 30 -16.63 18.92 -0.78
N ILE A 31 -15.31 18.80 -0.91
CA ILE A 31 -14.51 19.53 -1.88
C ILE A 31 -13.83 18.50 -2.79
N ALA A 32 -14.13 18.56 -4.08
CA ALA A 32 -13.43 17.80 -5.10
C ALA A 32 -12.31 18.64 -5.71
N VAL A 33 -11.23 17.98 -6.11
CA VAL A 33 -10.19 18.57 -6.96
C VAL A 33 -10.17 17.88 -8.32
N TYR A 34 -9.79 18.62 -9.38
CA TYR A 34 -9.77 18.05 -10.71
C TYR A 34 -8.66 18.61 -11.61
N ALA A 35 -8.10 17.76 -12.47
CA ALA A 35 -7.28 18.17 -13.62
C ALA A 35 -8.20 18.67 -14.76
N ASP A 36 -7.69 19.47 -15.68
CA ASP A 36 -8.53 20.15 -16.68
C ASP A 36 -9.41 19.20 -17.50
N GLN A 37 -8.91 18.02 -17.88
CA GLN A 37 -9.68 16.99 -18.57
C GLN A 37 -10.80 16.37 -17.72
N ASP A 38 -10.73 16.47 -16.41
CA ASP A 38 -11.71 15.90 -15.46
C ASP A 38 -12.77 16.92 -15.02
N MET A 39 -12.77 18.15 -15.56
CA MET A 39 -13.69 19.22 -15.16
C MET A 39 -15.17 18.81 -15.21
N ALA A 40 -15.56 17.96 -16.15
CA ALA A 40 -16.92 17.46 -16.29
C ALA A 40 -17.14 16.05 -15.72
N ALA A 41 -16.19 15.50 -14.95
CA ALA A 41 -16.26 14.17 -14.38
C ALA A 41 -17.38 14.08 -13.30
N PRO A 42 -17.93 12.88 -13.01
CA PRO A 42 -19.01 12.73 -12.04
C PRO A 42 -18.68 13.26 -10.64
N HIS A 43 -17.45 13.07 -10.16
CA HIS A 43 -17.06 13.48 -8.81
C HIS A 43 -17.05 15.01 -8.63
N THR A 44 -16.79 15.79 -9.70
CA THR A 44 -16.83 17.27 -9.63
C THR A 44 -18.26 17.81 -9.56
N ARG A 45 -19.25 17.05 -10.06
CA ARG A 45 -20.66 17.42 -9.99
C ARG A 45 -21.34 16.96 -8.71
N GLU A 46 -20.82 15.92 -8.10
CA GLU A 46 -21.34 15.36 -6.84
C GLU A 46 -20.91 16.16 -5.63
N ALA A 47 -19.69 16.70 -5.65
CA ALA A 47 -19.17 17.49 -4.55
C ALA A 47 -19.87 18.85 -4.42
N ASP A 48 -19.96 19.39 -3.18
CA ASP A 48 -20.51 20.70 -2.92
C ASP A 48 -19.68 21.80 -3.57
N GLU A 49 -18.37 21.59 -3.68
CA GLU A 49 -17.43 22.51 -4.31
C GLU A 49 -16.39 21.70 -5.11
N ALA A 50 -15.99 22.21 -6.28
CA ALA A 50 -14.96 21.57 -7.11
C ALA A 50 -13.96 22.62 -7.61
N LEU A 51 -12.65 22.36 -7.38
CA LEU A 51 -11.58 23.28 -7.72
C LEU A 51 -10.58 22.66 -8.67
N SER A 52 -10.14 23.46 -9.66
CA SER A 52 -9.14 23.05 -10.62
C SER A 52 -7.75 23.02 -10.00
N LEU A 53 -7.01 21.93 -10.29
CA LEU A 53 -5.58 21.83 -10.01
C LEU A 53 -4.72 22.53 -11.09
N GLY A 54 -5.34 22.89 -12.21
CA GLY A 54 -4.68 23.50 -13.37
C GLY A 54 -3.65 22.56 -14.01
N GLY A 55 -3.92 22.11 -15.23
CA GLY A 55 -3.05 21.20 -15.99
C GLY A 55 -3.70 19.85 -16.27
N GLU A 56 -3.01 19.03 -17.05
CA GLU A 56 -3.55 17.77 -17.56
C GLU A 56 -2.82 16.53 -17.03
N ASP A 57 -1.51 16.62 -16.77
CA ASP A 57 -0.73 15.49 -16.30
C ASP A 57 -0.85 15.28 -14.78
N ALA A 58 -0.64 14.03 -14.35
CA ALA A 58 -0.78 13.68 -12.94
C ALA A 58 0.26 14.38 -12.04
N ALA A 59 1.48 14.62 -12.53
CA ALA A 59 2.56 15.21 -11.76
C ALA A 59 2.26 16.67 -11.39
N SER A 60 1.67 17.41 -12.33
CA SER A 60 1.27 18.82 -12.11
C SER A 60 -0.07 18.97 -11.38
N THR A 61 -0.84 17.89 -11.22
CA THR A 61 -2.19 17.88 -10.65
C THR A 61 -2.31 16.96 -9.43
N TYR A 62 -2.80 15.74 -9.59
CA TYR A 62 -3.14 14.82 -8.50
C TYR A 62 -1.93 14.31 -7.69
N LEU A 63 -0.70 14.43 -8.21
CA LEU A 63 0.55 14.15 -7.50
C LEU A 63 1.22 15.42 -6.94
N ASN A 64 0.61 16.60 -7.15
CA ASN A 64 1.11 17.85 -6.60
C ASN A 64 0.50 18.11 -5.21
N GLY A 65 1.14 17.59 -4.17
CA GLY A 65 0.69 17.72 -2.80
C GLY A 65 0.61 19.17 -2.32
N GLU A 66 1.52 20.05 -2.78
CA GLU A 66 1.51 21.48 -2.42
C GLU A 66 0.24 22.19 -2.90
N LYS A 67 -0.18 21.94 -4.16
CA LYS A 67 -1.43 22.52 -4.68
C LYS A 67 -2.65 21.99 -3.94
N ILE A 68 -2.71 20.69 -3.66
CA ILE A 68 -3.83 20.07 -2.94
C ILE A 68 -3.93 20.64 -1.53
N LEU A 69 -2.81 20.75 -0.82
CA LEU A 69 -2.77 21.32 0.53
C LEU A 69 -3.17 22.80 0.52
N ALA A 70 -2.70 23.58 -0.46
CA ALA A 70 -3.07 25.01 -0.60
C ALA A 70 -4.60 25.15 -0.78
N ILE A 71 -5.21 24.34 -1.65
CA ILE A 71 -6.68 24.33 -1.84
C ILE A 71 -7.39 23.96 -0.52
N ALA A 72 -6.90 22.96 0.21
CA ALA A 72 -7.49 22.54 1.47
C ALA A 72 -7.48 23.67 2.51
N LEU A 73 -6.37 24.41 2.59
CA LEU A 73 -6.24 25.57 3.49
C LEU A 73 -7.15 26.73 3.06
N GLU A 74 -7.17 27.06 1.77
CA GLU A 74 -7.98 28.14 1.21
C GLU A 74 -9.48 27.91 1.42
N THR A 75 -9.93 26.66 1.22
CA THR A 75 -11.33 26.26 1.36
C THR A 75 -11.74 25.94 2.79
N GLY A 76 -10.80 25.95 3.74
CA GLY A 76 -11.06 25.65 5.14
C GLY A 76 -11.48 24.18 5.36
N ALA A 77 -10.86 23.24 4.63
CA ALA A 77 -11.10 21.83 4.84
C ALA A 77 -10.61 21.38 6.23
N ASP A 78 -11.44 20.64 6.94
CA ASP A 78 -11.09 20.03 8.23
C ASP A 78 -10.25 18.76 8.06
N ALA A 79 -10.45 18.08 6.92
CA ALA A 79 -9.82 16.82 6.62
C ALA A 79 -9.50 16.65 5.13
N ILE A 80 -8.50 15.79 4.82
CA ILE A 80 -8.20 15.33 3.47
C ILE A 80 -8.35 13.82 3.42
N HIS A 81 -9.13 13.32 2.43
CA HIS A 81 -9.22 11.89 2.10
C HIS A 81 -8.43 11.60 0.84
N PRO A 82 -7.37 10.79 0.91
CA PRO A 82 -6.51 10.52 -0.26
C PRO A 82 -7.09 9.48 -1.22
N GLY A 83 -8.09 8.71 -0.82
CA GLY A 83 -8.54 7.54 -1.56
C GLY A 83 -7.47 6.45 -1.63
N TYR A 84 -7.20 5.96 -2.84
CA TYR A 84 -6.11 5.03 -3.15
C TYR A 84 -5.30 5.53 -4.36
N GLY A 85 -4.07 5.03 -4.55
CA GLY A 85 -3.16 5.55 -5.57
C GLY A 85 -2.74 6.99 -5.29
N PHE A 86 -2.19 7.68 -6.28
CA PHE A 86 -1.68 9.06 -6.17
C PHE A 86 -0.86 9.29 -4.89
N LEU A 87 -1.34 10.11 -3.98
CA LEU A 87 -0.65 10.50 -2.75
C LEU A 87 -1.07 9.68 -1.51
N SER A 88 -1.90 8.65 -1.66
CA SER A 88 -2.43 7.88 -0.53
C SER A 88 -1.36 7.12 0.27
N GLU A 89 -0.21 6.82 -0.34
CA GLU A 89 0.94 6.17 0.29
C GLU A 89 2.16 7.09 0.37
N ASN A 90 1.95 8.40 0.20
CA ASN A 90 3.01 9.41 0.31
C ASN A 90 3.09 9.92 1.75
N SER A 91 4.07 9.45 2.51
CA SER A 91 4.26 9.82 3.92
C SER A 91 4.63 11.29 4.12
N GLU A 92 5.32 11.92 3.15
CA GLU A 92 5.69 13.34 3.21
C GLU A 92 4.45 14.23 3.05
N PHE A 93 3.57 13.89 2.11
CA PHE A 93 2.30 14.61 1.93
C PHE A 93 1.38 14.43 3.15
N ALA A 94 1.23 13.20 3.66
CA ALA A 94 0.46 12.95 4.86
C ALA A 94 0.97 13.79 6.04
N ARG A 95 2.29 13.85 6.23
CA ARG A 95 2.93 14.70 7.26
C ARG A 95 2.66 16.17 7.05
N ALA A 96 2.78 16.67 5.82
CA ALA A 96 2.48 18.08 5.52
C ALA A 96 1.02 18.45 5.85
N VAL A 97 0.07 17.53 5.62
CA VAL A 97 -1.34 17.71 6.00
C VAL A 97 -1.50 17.74 7.52
N GLU A 98 -0.85 16.78 8.22
CA GLU A 98 -0.86 16.71 9.70
C GLU A 98 -0.26 17.97 10.32
N ASP A 99 0.89 18.44 9.82
CA ASP A 99 1.59 19.64 10.29
C ASP A 99 0.78 20.94 10.04
N ALA A 100 -0.02 20.96 8.97
CA ALA A 100 -0.95 22.04 8.69
C ALA A 100 -2.19 22.04 9.62
N GLY A 101 -2.30 21.05 10.51
CA GLY A 101 -3.42 20.90 11.43
C GLY A 101 -4.71 20.42 10.76
N ILE A 102 -4.65 19.85 9.56
CA ILE A 102 -5.75 19.21 8.84
C ILE A 102 -5.75 17.72 9.17
N ALA A 103 -6.92 17.12 9.36
CA ALA A 103 -6.99 15.68 9.61
C ALA A 103 -6.68 14.90 8.34
N TRP A 104 -5.70 14.01 8.40
CA TRP A 104 -5.43 13.04 7.35
C TRP A 104 -6.34 11.82 7.55
N LEU A 105 -7.20 11.50 6.57
CA LEU A 105 -8.08 10.34 6.62
C LEU A 105 -7.40 9.10 6.01
N GLY A 106 -6.41 8.63 6.72
CA GLY A 106 -5.56 7.50 6.45
C GLY A 106 -4.75 7.17 7.69
N PRO A 107 -3.85 6.18 7.64
CA PRO A 107 -2.92 5.92 8.72
C PRO A 107 -1.93 7.09 8.87
N ALA A 108 -1.39 7.29 10.06
CA ALA A 108 -0.43 8.36 10.33
C ALA A 108 0.76 8.32 9.36
N SER A 109 1.35 9.48 9.07
CA SER A 109 2.50 9.59 8.15
C SER A 109 3.67 8.67 8.53
N SER A 110 3.90 8.47 9.83
CA SER A 110 4.91 7.54 10.36
C SER A 110 4.58 6.08 10.06
N VAL A 111 3.31 5.71 10.03
CA VAL A 111 2.83 4.36 9.69
C VAL A 111 2.97 4.11 8.20
N ILE A 112 2.64 5.10 7.36
CA ILE A 112 2.86 5.03 5.92
C ILE A 112 4.35 4.83 5.62
N ASP A 113 5.23 5.58 6.27
CA ASP A 113 6.69 5.43 6.10
C ASP A 113 7.20 4.07 6.55
N ALA A 114 6.67 3.52 7.65
CA ALA A 114 7.10 2.24 8.20
C ALA A 114 6.63 1.03 7.37
N LEU A 115 5.46 1.11 6.75
CA LEU A 115 4.82 -0.01 6.03
C LEU A 115 4.86 0.12 4.51
N GLY A 116 5.05 1.33 3.98
CA GLY A 116 5.12 1.58 2.53
C GLY A 116 6.45 1.15 1.90
N ASP A 117 7.53 1.10 2.66
CA ASP A 117 8.83 0.54 2.23
C ASP A 117 8.89 -0.95 2.57
N LYS A 118 9.20 -1.79 1.57
CA LYS A 118 9.16 -3.26 1.72
C LYS A 118 10.18 -3.79 2.74
N ILE A 119 11.36 -3.18 2.83
CA ILE A 119 12.40 -3.59 3.80
C ILE A 119 11.95 -3.21 5.21
N LYS A 120 11.44 -1.99 5.39
CA LYS A 120 10.91 -1.55 6.69
C LYS A 120 9.73 -2.41 7.12
N ALA A 121 8.78 -2.71 6.21
CA ALA A 121 7.62 -3.55 6.50
C ALA A 121 8.03 -4.97 6.90
N ARG A 122 9.06 -5.55 6.27
CA ARG A 122 9.61 -6.86 6.66
C ARG A 122 10.17 -6.83 8.08
N ARG A 123 10.94 -5.78 8.43
CA ARG A 123 11.49 -5.60 9.80
C ARG A 123 10.38 -5.44 10.85
N VAL A 124 9.30 -4.73 10.50
CA VAL A 124 8.10 -4.62 11.35
C VAL A 124 7.48 -5.99 11.54
N ALA A 125 7.31 -6.77 10.48
CA ALA A 125 6.75 -8.12 10.55
C ALA A 125 7.59 -9.03 11.46
N GLU A 126 8.90 -9.06 11.26
CA GLU A 126 9.84 -9.82 12.10
C GLU A 126 9.76 -9.40 13.57
N ALA A 127 9.71 -8.09 13.85
CA ALA A 127 9.66 -7.55 15.20
C ALA A 127 8.37 -7.90 15.96
N CYS A 128 7.25 -8.05 15.26
CA CYS A 128 5.97 -8.47 15.85
C CYS A 128 5.69 -9.99 15.72
N GLY A 129 6.69 -10.78 15.29
CA GLY A 129 6.60 -12.24 15.21
C GLY A 129 5.80 -12.76 14.00
N VAL A 130 5.57 -11.94 12.99
CA VAL A 130 4.95 -12.33 11.73
C VAL A 130 6.06 -12.72 10.74
N ALA A 131 6.03 -13.95 10.23
CA ALA A 131 7.07 -14.47 9.35
C ALA A 131 6.97 -13.87 7.93
N PRO A 132 7.92 -13.05 7.46
CA PRO A 132 7.98 -12.66 6.07
C PRO A 132 8.49 -13.83 5.21
N VAL A 133 8.34 -13.73 3.89
CA VAL A 133 8.99 -14.68 2.97
C VAL A 133 10.47 -14.79 3.33
N PRO A 134 11.06 -16.00 3.46
CA PRO A 134 12.47 -16.15 3.82
C PRO A 134 13.38 -15.30 2.94
N GLY A 135 14.17 -14.43 3.53
CA GLY A 135 14.96 -13.45 2.80
C GLY A 135 15.79 -12.57 3.73
N VAL A 136 16.45 -11.57 3.15
CA VAL A 136 17.27 -10.60 3.88
C VAL A 136 16.49 -9.29 3.99
N SER A 137 16.30 -8.79 5.22
CA SER A 137 15.59 -7.53 5.49
C SER A 137 16.54 -6.33 5.51
N GLU A 138 17.54 -6.37 4.65
CA GLU A 138 18.56 -5.34 4.43
C GLU A 138 18.72 -5.08 2.92
N PRO A 139 19.13 -3.85 2.53
CA PRO A 139 19.52 -3.58 1.15
C PRO A 139 20.69 -4.46 0.70
N VAL A 140 20.62 -4.95 -0.53
CA VAL A 140 21.77 -5.64 -1.15
C VAL A 140 22.88 -4.65 -1.40
N THR A 141 24.07 -4.94 -0.87
CA THR A 141 25.26 -4.09 -1.06
C THR A 141 26.29 -4.70 -1.99
N SER A 142 26.27 -6.03 -2.17
CA SER A 142 27.19 -6.73 -3.04
C SER A 142 26.60 -8.00 -3.66
N ARG A 143 27.32 -8.52 -4.66
CA ARG A 143 27.01 -9.79 -5.30
C ARG A 143 27.21 -10.97 -4.34
N GLU A 144 28.26 -10.91 -3.54
CA GLU A 144 28.64 -11.96 -2.60
C GLU A 144 27.55 -12.19 -1.55
N GLU A 145 26.83 -11.14 -1.13
CA GLU A 145 25.67 -11.26 -0.21
C GLU A 145 24.53 -12.06 -0.84
N VAL A 146 24.22 -11.81 -2.11
CA VAL A 146 23.17 -12.54 -2.83
C VAL A 146 23.60 -14.00 -3.06
N GLU A 147 24.85 -14.24 -3.43
CA GLU A 147 25.41 -15.60 -3.58
C GLU A 147 25.38 -16.38 -2.26
N ALA A 148 25.77 -15.76 -1.14
CA ALA A 148 25.65 -16.39 0.18
C ALA A 148 24.21 -16.73 0.56
N PHE A 149 23.26 -15.86 0.23
CA PHE A 149 21.84 -16.16 0.42
C PHE A 149 21.39 -17.34 -0.46
N ILE A 150 21.79 -17.37 -1.73
CA ILE A 150 21.48 -18.48 -2.66
C ILE A 150 22.08 -19.81 -2.16
N GLU A 151 23.32 -19.79 -1.62
CA GLU A 151 23.93 -21.00 -1.04
C GLU A 151 23.09 -21.58 0.10
N SER A 152 22.45 -20.75 0.89
CA SER A 152 21.61 -21.16 2.02
C SER A 152 20.19 -21.55 1.63
N ALA A 153 19.55 -20.80 0.74
CA ALA A 153 18.13 -20.90 0.38
C ALA A 153 17.88 -21.74 -0.88
N GLY A 154 18.89 -21.88 -1.76
CA GLY A 154 18.75 -22.48 -3.08
C GLY A 154 18.10 -21.54 -4.09
N TYR A 155 18.13 -21.95 -5.36
CA TYR A 155 17.34 -21.31 -6.41
C TYR A 155 15.89 -21.84 -6.43
N PRO A 156 14.92 -21.05 -6.89
CA PRO A 156 15.01 -19.68 -7.33
C PRO A 156 14.94 -18.67 -6.18
N VAL A 157 15.61 -17.52 -6.36
CA VAL A 157 15.46 -16.35 -5.49
C VAL A 157 14.89 -15.18 -6.28
N VAL A 158 14.45 -14.14 -5.60
CA VAL A 158 13.97 -12.93 -6.24
C VAL A 158 14.64 -11.70 -5.61
N LEU A 159 15.10 -10.80 -6.48
CA LEU A 159 15.56 -9.47 -6.12
C LEU A 159 14.42 -8.48 -6.38
N LYS A 160 14.03 -7.75 -5.35
CA LYS A 160 12.91 -6.79 -5.39
C LYS A 160 13.41 -5.40 -5.00
N ARG A 161 12.93 -4.38 -5.68
CA ARG A 161 13.14 -3.00 -5.22
C ARG A 161 12.28 -2.72 -3.99
N ALA A 162 12.88 -2.11 -2.99
CA ALA A 162 12.20 -1.73 -1.74
C ALA A 162 11.10 -0.68 -2.00
N ASP A 163 11.37 0.26 -2.92
CA ASP A 163 10.46 1.32 -3.37
C ASP A 163 9.53 0.89 -4.52
N GLY A 164 9.60 -0.37 -4.96
CA GLY A 164 8.81 -0.92 -6.06
C GLY A 164 7.37 -1.23 -5.65
N GLY A 165 6.40 -0.87 -6.52
CA GLY A 165 4.98 -1.19 -6.35
C GLY A 165 4.37 -1.82 -7.59
N GLY A 166 3.25 -2.57 -7.42
CA GLY A 166 2.49 -3.15 -8.53
C GLY A 166 3.31 -4.13 -9.40
N GLY A 167 4.20 -4.91 -8.79
CA GLY A 167 5.03 -5.89 -9.50
C GLY A 167 6.20 -5.32 -10.31
N ARG A 168 6.51 -4.04 -10.18
CA ARG A 168 7.65 -3.40 -10.84
C ARG A 168 8.93 -3.60 -10.01
N GLY A 169 10.08 -3.71 -10.69
CA GLY A 169 11.38 -3.88 -10.02
C GLY A 169 11.57 -5.26 -9.40
N ILE A 170 10.97 -6.30 -10.00
CA ILE A 170 11.12 -7.70 -9.59
C ILE A 170 12.00 -8.42 -10.61
N SER A 171 13.08 -9.05 -10.13
CA SER A 171 13.99 -9.86 -10.94
C SER A 171 14.09 -11.27 -10.35
N ILE A 172 13.55 -12.26 -11.04
CA ILE A 172 13.62 -13.67 -10.63
C ILE A 172 14.92 -14.26 -11.13
N ILE A 173 15.69 -14.84 -10.22
CA ILE A 173 17.00 -15.44 -10.46
C ILE A 173 16.86 -16.95 -10.29
N ARG A 174 16.89 -17.68 -11.40
CA ARG A 174 16.74 -19.15 -11.44
C ARG A 174 18.06 -19.89 -11.62
N SER A 175 19.11 -19.15 -11.99
CA SER A 175 20.42 -19.70 -12.32
C SER A 175 21.53 -18.67 -12.10
N GLN A 176 22.77 -19.16 -12.09
CA GLN A 176 23.95 -18.30 -12.07
C GLN A 176 23.97 -17.30 -13.24
N ALA A 177 23.51 -17.74 -14.43
CA ALA A 177 23.45 -16.88 -15.60
C ALA A 177 22.46 -15.71 -15.42
N ASP A 178 21.32 -15.93 -14.74
CA ASP A 178 20.37 -14.86 -14.41
C ASP A 178 21.00 -13.87 -13.42
N LEU A 179 21.74 -14.38 -12.44
CA LEU A 179 22.45 -13.55 -11.48
C LEU A 179 23.51 -12.68 -12.16
N ASP A 180 24.29 -13.27 -13.07
CA ASP A 180 25.30 -12.55 -13.86
C ASP A 180 24.63 -11.43 -14.68
N LEU A 181 23.50 -11.71 -15.27
CA LEU A 181 22.75 -10.74 -16.08
C LEU A 181 22.16 -9.62 -15.22
N PHE A 182 21.70 -9.93 -14.00
CA PHE A 182 21.20 -8.94 -13.05
C PHE A 182 22.32 -7.95 -12.69
N PHE A 183 23.48 -8.43 -12.23
CA PHE A 183 24.60 -7.58 -11.84
C PHE A 183 25.25 -6.83 -13.03
N ALA A 184 25.16 -7.36 -14.24
CA ALA A 184 25.60 -6.65 -15.43
C ALA A 184 24.70 -5.42 -15.77
N ARG A 185 23.46 -5.42 -15.32
CA ARG A 185 22.50 -4.32 -15.53
C ARG A 185 22.47 -3.33 -14.37
N HIS A 186 22.73 -3.78 -13.15
CA HIS A 186 22.67 -3.00 -11.91
C HIS A 186 24.09 -2.77 -11.38
N THR A 187 24.84 -1.89 -12.06
CA THR A 187 26.25 -1.60 -11.75
C THR A 187 26.44 -0.42 -10.80
N ASP A 188 25.40 0.40 -10.63
CA ASP A 188 25.41 1.54 -9.72
C ASP A 188 25.07 1.08 -8.30
N ALA A 189 25.87 1.50 -7.31
CA ALA A 189 25.69 1.09 -5.92
C ALA A 189 24.37 1.60 -5.31
N ALA A 190 23.88 2.76 -5.74
CA ALA A 190 22.62 3.29 -5.25
C ALA A 190 21.43 2.51 -5.83
N ASP A 191 21.50 2.11 -7.10
CA ASP A 191 20.48 1.27 -7.72
C ASP A 191 20.47 -0.14 -7.12
N LEU A 192 21.65 -0.73 -6.87
CA LEU A 192 21.78 -2.03 -6.19
C LEU A 192 21.21 -1.95 -4.76
N GLY A 193 21.55 -0.92 -4.02
CA GLY A 193 21.08 -0.67 -2.64
C GLY A 193 19.57 -0.41 -2.52
N ALA A 194 18.88 -0.22 -3.63
CA ALA A 194 17.42 -0.19 -3.65
C ALA A 194 16.76 -1.59 -3.67
N HIS A 195 17.55 -2.67 -3.78
CA HIS A 195 17.05 -4.04 -3.86
C HIS A 195 17.30 -4.81 -2.55
N PHE A 196 16.44 -5.80 -2.29
CA PHE A 196 16.63 -6.84 -1.29
C PHE A 196 16.38 -8.21 -1.91
N VAL A 197 16.88 -9.27 -1.28
CA VAL A 197 16.78 -10.65 -1.77
C VAL A 197 15.87 -11.49 -0.87
N GLU A 198 15.01 -12.31 -1.49
CA GLU A 198 14.22 -13.30 -0.79
C GLU A 198 14.02 -14.56 -1.64
N ARG A 199 13.57 -15.65 -1.00
CA ARG A 199 13.18 -16.88 -1.69
C ARG A 199 12.05 -16.56 -2.68
N PHE A 200 12.13 -17.06 -3.90
CA PHE A 200 11.01 -16.99 -4.81
C PHE A 200 10.05 -18.16 -4.55
N VAL A 201 8.86 -17.82 -4.07
CA VAL A 201 7.81 -18.82 -3.84
C VAL A 201 7.12 -19.13 -5.16
N GLU A 202 7.41 -20.30 -5.73
CA GLU A 202 6.95 -20.65 -7.09
C GLU A 202 5.46 -20.97 -7.15
N VAL A 203 4.93 -21.61 -6.11
CA VAL A 203 3.52 -22.02 -6.03
C VAL A 203 2.95 -21.53 -4.72
N ALA A 204 2.14 -20.51 -4.79
CA ALA A 204 1.38 -20.03 -3.64
C ALA A 204 0.09 -19.37 -4.10
N ARG A 205 -0.89 -19.34 -3.21
CA ARG A 205 -2.03 -18.43 -3.32
C ARG A 205 -1.63 -17.08 -2.75
N HIS A 206 -2.06 -16.01 -3.43
CA HIS A 206 -1.97 -14.66 -2.92
C HIS A 206 -3.27 -14.36 -2.15
N VAL A 207 -3.19 -14.37 -0.84
CA VAL A 207 -4.33 -14.13 0.04
C VAL A 207 -4.07 -12.86 0.84
N GLU A 208 -5.10 -12.07 1.06
CA GLU A 208 -4.97 -10.83 1.81
C GLU A 208 -6.12 -10.63 2.79
N THR A 209 -5.87 -9.80 3.81
CA THR A 209 -6.90 -9.37 4.77
C THR A 209 -7.19 -7.89 4.57
N GLN A 210 -8.46 -7.53 4.42
CA GLN A 210 -8.91 -6.15 4.58
C GLN A 210 -9.16 -5.90 6.05
N SER A 211 -8.37 -5.05 6.65
CA SER A 211 -8.36 -4.80 8.09
C SER A 211 -8.70 -3.36 8.42
N ALA A 212 -9.27 -3.14 9.60
CA ALA A 212 -9.54 -1.82 10.15
C ALA A 212 -9.18 -1.80 11.63
N ARG A 213 -8.62 -0.68 12.11
CA ARG A 213 -8.38 -0.42 13.53
C ARG A 213 -8.75 1.02 13.84
N ASP A 214 -9.50 1.23 14.92
CA ASP A 214 -9.87 2.57 15.36
C ASP A 214 -8.86 3.16 16.36
N ALA A 215 -9.04 4.43 16.71
CA ALA A 215 -8.19 5.14 17.66
C ALA A 215 -8.32 4.63 19.13
N LEU A 216 -9.28 3.74 19.40
CA LEU A 216 -9.45 3.10 20.69
C LEU A 216 -8.75 1.73 20.77
N GLY A 217 -8.13 1.30 19.65
CA GLY A 217 -7.43 0.02 19.53
C GLY A 217 -8.33 -1.15 19.13
N ASN A 218 -9.59 -0.93 18.79
CA ASN A 218 -10.46 -2.00 18.31
C ASN A 218 -10.03 -2.39 16.89
N PHE A 219 -9.61 -3.64 16.72
CA PHE A 219 -9.16 -4.19 15.44
C PHE A 219 -10.17 -5.20 14.90
N HIS A 220 -10.40 -5.12 13.57
CA HIS A 220 -11.29 -6.03 12.87
C HIS A 220 -10.73 -6.38 11.48
N VAL A 221 -10.84 -7.65 11.10
CA VAL A 221 -10.69 -8.06 9.69
C VAL A 221 -12.08 -8.05 9.06
N ILE A 222 -12.28 -7.16 8.10
CA ILE A 222 -13.58 -6.97 7.42
C ILE A 222 -13.86 -8.15 6.49
N SER A 223 -12.84 -8.55 5.71
CA SER A 223 -12.89 -9.71 4.80
C SER A 223 -11.47 -10.18 4.47
N THR A 224 -11.38 -11.40 3.95
CA THR A 224 -10.21 -11.89 3.24
C THR A 224 -10.48 -11.84 1.73
N ARG A 225 -9.42 -11.77 0.92
CA ARG A 225 -9.51 -11.90 -0.54
C ARG A 225 -8.47 -12.88 -1.05
N ASP A 226 -8.83 -13.62 -2.10
CA ASP A 226 -7.88 -14.37 -2.93
C ASP A 226 -7.60 -13.57 -4.20
N CYS A 227 -6.34 -13.20 -4.37
CA CYS A 227 -5.87 -12.39 -5.49
C CYS A 227 -4.89 -13.17 -6.38
N SER A 228 -4.99 -14.51 -6.41
CA SER A 228 -4.03 -15.39 -7.09
C SER A 228 -4.12 -15.32 -8.62
N VAL A 229 -5.25 -14.90 -9.18
CA VAL A 229 -5.41 -14.75 -10.63
C VAL A 229 -4.77 -13.46 -11.09
N GLN A 230 -3.53 -13.56 -11.53
CA GLN A 230 -2.69 -12.42 -11.88
C GLN A 230 -2.09 -12.54 -13.28
N ARG A 231 -1.77 -11.41 -13.88
CA ARG A 231 -0.96 -11.32 -15.10
C ARG A 231 0.20 -10.36 -14.87
N ARG A 232 1.44 -10.86 -14.96
CA ARG A 232 2.65 -10.05 -14.70
C ARG A 232 2.61 -9.38 -13.33
N ASN A 233 2.21 -10.11 -12.30
CA ASN A 233 2.04 -9.64 -10.92
C ASN A 233 0.98 -8.53 -10.74
N GLN A 234 0.05 -8.38 -11.68
CA GLN A 234 -1.12 -7.51 -11.55
C GLN A 234 -2.36 -8.36 -11.34
N LYS A 235 -3.11 -8.07 -10.30
CA LYS A 235 -4.38 -8.73 -9.97
C LYS A 235 -5.38 -8.53 -11.11
N LEU A 236 -6.03 -9.61 -11.56
CA LEU A 236 -7.04 -9.59 -12.62
C LEU A 236 -8.42 -10.01 -12.12
N VAL A 237 -8.46 -10.98 -11.21
CA VAL A 237 -9.68 -11.45 -10.56
C VAL A 237 -9.36 -11.60 -9.08
N GLU A 238 -10.23 -11.07 -8.27
CA GLU A 238 -10.15 -11.10 -6.82
C GLU A 238 -11.47 -11.64 -6.28
N GLU A 239 -11.38 -12.56 -5.33
CA GLU A 239 -12.54 -13.23 -4.76
C GLU A 239 -12.60 -12.99 -3.25
N ALA A 240 -13.71 -12.47 -2.77
CA ALA A 240 -13.96 -12.21 -1.35
C ALA A 240 -15.23 -12.94 -0.86
N PRO A 241 -15.17 -13.63 0.30
CA PRO A 241 -13.97 -13.96 1.06
C PRO A 241 -13.08 -14.96 0.32
N ALA A 242 -11.79 -15.05 0.68
CA ALA A 242 -10.88 -16.05 0.10
C ALA A 242 -11.43 -17.47 0.29
N PRO A 243 -11.71 -18.21 -0.80
CA PRO A 243 -12.31 -19.52 -0.71
C PRO A 243 -11.29 -20.58 -0.30
N PHE A 244 -11.77 -21.73 0.21
CA PHE A 244 -10.97 -22.94 0.46
C PHE A 244 -9.66 -22.70 1.22
N LEU A 245 -9.70 -21.83 2.25
CA LEU A 245 -8.56 -21.68 3.16
C LEU A 245 -8.37 -22.98 3.96
N PRO A 246 -7.11 -23.44 4.14
CA PRO A 246 -6.81 -24.55 5.03
C PRO A 246 -7.30 -24.29 6.47
N GLU A 247 -7.51 -25.34 7.23
CA GLU A 247 -7.86 -25.25 8.64
C GLU A 247 -6.81 -24.42 9.40
N GLY A 248 -7.24 -23.46 10.21
CA GLY A 248 -6.39 -22.54 10.98
C GLY A 248 -5.79 -21.39 10.16
N ALA A 249 -5.79 -21.44 8.82
CA ALA A 249 -5.19 -20.37 8.01
C ALA A 249 -5.86 -19.01 8.23
N HIS A 250 -7.19 -18.98 8.31
CA HIS A 250 -7.92 -17.73 8.60
C HIS A 250 -7.49 -17.10 9.93
N GLU A 251 -7.36 -17.91 10.99
CA GLU A 251 -6.93 -17.42 12.31
C GLU A 251 -5.50 -16.89 12.28
N THR A 252 -4.61 -17.57 11.55
CA THR A 252 -3.22 -17.12 11.34
C THR A 252 -3.19 -15.77 10.64
N LEU A 253 -3.94 -15.60 9.54
CA LEU A 253 -4.03 -14.33 8.81
C LEU A 253 -4.55 -13.19 9.69
N VAL A 254 -5.61 -13.43 10.46
CA VAL A 254 -6.19 -12.44 11.38
C VAL A 254 -5.19 -12.05 12.49
N THR A 255 -4.52 -13.05 13.09
CA THR A 255 -3.56 -12.81 14.17
C THR A 255 -2.35 -12.04 13.65
N ALA A 256 -1.80 -12.41 12.51
CA ALA A 256 -0.68 -11.71 11.88
C ALA A 256 -1.04 -10.25 11.53
N SER A 257 -2.21 -10.04 10.93
CA SER A 257 -2.67 -8.69 10.59
C SER A 257 -2.88 -7.82 11.83
N ARG A 258 -3.44 -8.39 12.89
CA ARG A 258 -3.60 -7.70 14.17
C ARG A 258 -2.24 -7.31 14.75
N ALA A 259 -1.28 -8.24 14.81
CA ALA A 259 0.05 -7.98 15.36
C ALA A 259 0.75 -6.83 14.63
N LEU A 260 0.68 -6.80 13.30
CA LEU A 260 1.23 -5.70 12.49
C LEU A 260 0.56 -4.36 12.81
N PHE A 261 -0.77 -4.31 12.84
CA PHE A 261 -1.53 -3.09 13.12
C PHE A 261 -1.30 -2.55 14.54
N GLU A 262 -1.22 -3.44 15.53
CA GLU A 262 -0.95 -3.08 16.92
C GLU A 262 0.49 -2.59 17.08
N TYR A 263 1.46 -3.23 16.45
CA TYR A 263 2.87 -2.88 16.57
C TYR A 263 3.20 -1.46 16.09
N VAL A 264 2.58 -1.02 14.99
CA VAL A 264 2.80 0.33 14.44
C VAL A 264 1.75 1.37 14.89
N ASP A 265 0.86 0.99 15.80
CA ASP A 265 -0.28 1.80 16.23
C ASP A 265 -1.14 2.32 15.06
N TYR A 266 -1.43 1.41 14.12
CA TYR A 266 -2.21 1.71 12.93
C TYR A 266 -3.62 2.18 13.29
N VAL A 267 -4.04 3.31 12.71
CA VAL A 267 -5.43 3.79 12.79
C VAL A 267 -5.95 4.01 11.37
N GLY A 268 -7.06 3.38 11.03
CA GLY A 268 -7.67 3.44 9.71
C GLY A 268 -7.90 2.07 9.09
N VAL A 269 -8.03 2.04 7.77
CA VAL A 269 -8.18 0.81 6.98
C VAL A 269 -6.90 0.52 6.21
N GLY A 270 -6.56 -0.76 6.10
CA GLY A 270 -5.39 -1.20 5.35
C GLY A 270 -5.50 -2.67 4.96
N THR A 271 -4.61 -3.11 4.11
CA THR A 271 -4.59 -4.48 3.60
C THR A 271 -3.25 -5.12 3.90
N VAL A 272 -3.28 -6.32 4.48
CA VAL A 272 -2.08 -7.13 4.68
C VAL A 272 -2.10 -8.28 3.68
N GLU A 273 -1.05 -8.39 2.88
CA GLU A 273 -0.90 -9.39 1.83
C GLU A 273 0.01 -10.53 2.28
N PHE A 274 -0.39 -11.76 1.92
CA PHE A 274 0.31 -12.99 2.29
C PHE A 274 0.43 -13.93 1.10
N LEU A 275 1.47 -14.77 1.13
CA LEU A 275 1.60 -15.95 0.28
C LEU A 275 1.28 -17.20 1.10
N LEU A 276 0.29 -17.97 0.63
CA LEU A 276 -0.12 -19.25 1.22
C LEU A 276 0.36 -20.38 0.33
N GLU A 277 1.34 -21.15 0.78
CA GLU A 277 1.89 -22.32 0.07
C GLU A 277 0.98 -23.56 0.22
N PRO A 278 1.07 -24.53 -0.69
CA PRO A 278 0.26 -25.77 -0.63
C PRO A 278 0.49 -26.61 0.63
N ASP A 279 1.63 -26.47 1.28
CA ASP A 279 1.98 -27.17 2.53
C ASP A 279 1.39 -26.46 3.77
N GLY A 280 0.70 -25.33 3.58
CA GLY A 280 0.07 -24.55 4.64
C GLY A 280 0.92 -23.44 5.22
N ASN A 281 2.16 -23.25 4.77
CA ASN A 281 2.98 -22.11 5.19
C ASN A 281 2.36 -20.80 4.72
N ILE A 282 2.32 -19.83 5.61
CA ILE A 282 1.80 -18.48 5.37
C ILE A 282 2.94 -17.48 5.59
N TRP A 283 3.27 -16.73 4.55
CA TRP A 283 4.33 -15.74 4.57
C TRP A 283 3.77 -14.35 4.37
N PHE A 284 4.17 -13.41 5.23
CA PHE A 284 3.89 -12.00 5.03
C PHE A 284 4.59 -11.50 3.75
N LEU A 285 3.86 -10.77 2.93
CA LEU A 285 4.35 -10.19 1.67
C LEU A 285 4.55 -8.68 1.79
N GLU A 286 3.47 -7.94 2.03
CA GLU A 286 3.50 -6.49 2.18
C GLU A 286 2.23 -5.97 2.88
N VAL A 287 2.24 -4.68 3.24
CA VAL A 287 1.06 -3.95 3.67
C VAL A 287 0.78 -2.83 2.68
N ASN A 288 -0.48 -2.68 2.28
CA ASN A 288 -0.95 -1.48 1.61
C ASN A 288 -1.60 -0.57 2.67
N PRO A 289 -0.94 0.51 3.11
CA PRO A 289 -1.43 1.35 4.21
C PRO A 289 -2.51 2.33 3.73
N ARG A 290 -3.53 1.83 3.07
CA ARG A 290 -4.63 2.57 2.47
C ARG A 290 -5.83 1.67 2.17
N LEU A 291 -6.92 2.31 1.75
CA LEU A 291 -8.04 1.63 1.12
C LEU A 291 -7.61 0.97 -0.21
N GLN A 292 -8.18 -0.18 -0.53
CA GLN A 292 -7.95 -0.90 -1.79
C GLN A 292 -9.07 -0.59 -2.80
N VAL A 293 -8.72 -0.56 -4.10
CA VAL A 293 -9.69 -0.39 -5.19
C VAL A 293 -10.69 -1.55 -5.22
N GLU A 294 -10.23 -2.74 -4.91
CA GLU A 294 -10.99 -3.98 -4.83
C GLU A 294 -11.83 -4.14 -3.55
N HIS A 295 -11.77 -3.18 -2.64
CA HIS A 295 -12.69 -3.17 -1.49
C HIS A 295 -14.02 -2.57 -1.94
N PRO A 296 -15.11 -3.37 -1.95
CA PRO A 296 -16.43 -2.93 -2.43
C PRO A 296 -17.08 -1.88 -1.52
#